data_5b5db67da2543f30872a8c68f1533308
#
_entry.id   5b5db67da2543f30872a8c68f1533308
#
_cell.length_a   1.000
_cell.length_b   1.000
_cell.length_c   1.000
_cell.angle_alpha   90.00
_cell.angle_beta   90.00
_cell.angle_gamma   90.00
#
_symmetry.space_group_name_H-M   'P 1'
#
loop_
_entity.id
_entity.type
_entity.pdbx_description
1 polymer ?
#
loop_
_entity_poly.entity_id
_entity_poly.type
_entity_poly.pdbx_seq_one_letter_code
_entity_poly.pdbx_strand_id
1 'polypeptide(L)'
;MTRAARGLWALLLVALVAAAAAPRAVRAQGALTSRSDLVGLYALRGSLGLRARDWPRRADPCVAWVGVGCRAGRVVSLSLVGLRRTRLGRLAPRFDVDGLRNLTRLETFDAAGFGLPGSIPAWLGDGLAPTFRSLDISACAVTGEIPASALSGLGNLTTLNLAGNRLSGQLPADALKGLTRLTTLNLSGNAFSGALPDAVWALPGLSVLDVSRANLTGALPAAGLALSASAQVVDLSGNFFYGGVPDPFRRLFGRLAQTNISGNYFDGKLGVADGGGNFSSELNCFLDAPGQRTQADCQQFYAMRGLPYNGPVTPPAPQPAPAPARKKKHKNLKYILIGAIVGGLLLVAVVAGIVFCFVCSGRRTRRNVQRESEAPASTPSRVPATSAAAAAGGTPPSALSANTAKVGDSFAYDHLANATSGFGEERLIKHGHSGDLYHGVLQDGTAVVVKKITARVARKDAYLAELDLFAKGLHERLVPFLGHCLDDEEEKVLVYRFVRNGDLSSALHRKSREEDEGMQSLDWIKRLKIATGVAEALCYLHHECTPPMVHRDVQASSVLLDDKFDVRLGSLSEVCPQEGEGHQNVITKLLRFSS
;
A
#
# COMPACT_ATOMS: atom_id res chain seq x y z
N MET A 1 -73.55 -14.16 -29.37
CA MET A 1 -72.25 -13.54 -29.62
C MET A 1 -72.41 -12.34 -30.52
N THR A 2 -72.26 -11.15 -29.95
CA THR A 2 -72.57 -9.85 -30.58
C THR A 2 -71.51 -9.47 -31.61
N ARG A 3 -71.87 -8.72 -32.67
CA ARG A 3 -71.00 -8.24 -33.72
C ARG A 3 -69.68 -7.57 -33.19
N ALA A 4 -69.74 -7.00 -32.00
CA ALA A 4 -68.60 -6.37 -31.30
C ALA A 4 -67.54 -7.42 -30.90
N ALA A 5 -67.92 -8.61 -30.46
CA ALA A 5 -66.94 -9.67 -30.07
C ALA A 5 -66.16 -10.25 -31.28
N ARG A 6 -66.78 -10.27 -32.48
CA ARG A 6 -66.05 -10.71 -33.70
C ARG A 6 -65.04 -9.67 -34.21
N GLY A 7 -65.34 -8.36 -34.00
CA GLY A 7 -64.37 -7.30 -34.34
C GLY A 7 -63.14 -7.32 -33.42
N LEU A 8 -63.31 -7.61 -32.13
CA LEU A 8 -62.21 -7.69 -31.18
C LEU A 8 -61.26 -8.88 -31.44
N TRP A 9 -61.84 -10.03 -31.84
CA TRP A 9 -61.05 -11.20 -32.20
C TRP A 9 -60.28 -11.04 -33.53
N ALA A 10 -60.88 -10.31 -34.50
CA ALA A 10 -60.19 -9.99 -35.75
C ALA A 10 -59.02 -9.02 -35.52
N LEU A 11 -59.17 -8.02 -34.67
CA LEU A 11 -58.08 -7.09 -34.29
C LEU A 11 -56.97 -7.79 -33.48
N LEU A 12 -57.31 -8.70 -32.58
CA LEU A 12 -56.32 -9.52 -31.85
C LEU A 12 -55.56 -10.49 -32.77
N LEU A 13 -56.21 -11.07 -33.76
CA LEU A 13 -55.57 -11.94 -34.76
C LEU A 13 -54.64 -11.13 -35.68
N VAL A 14 -55.02 -9.91 -36.10
CA VAL A 14 -54.18 -9.03 -36.91
C VAL A 14 -52.97 -8.53 -36.08
N ALA A 15 -53.17 -8.23 -34.80
CA ALA A 15 -52.06 -7.84 -33.90
C ALA A 15 -51.10 -9.02 -33.65
N LEU A 16 -51.59 -10.24 -33.50
CA LEU A 16 -50.79 -11.47 -33.36
C LEU A 16 -50.00 -11.81 -34.63
N VAL A 17 -50.59 -11.62 -35.81
CA VAL A 17 -49.92 -11.82 -37.11
C VAL A 17 -48.90 -10.69 -37.37
N ALA A 18 -49.19 -9.45 -36.99
CA ALA A 18 -48.24 -8.35 -37.06
C ALA A 18 -47.07 -8.53 -36.10
N ALA A 19 -47.31 -9.07 -34.89
CA ALA A 19 -46.24 -9.41 -33.94
C ALA A 19 -45.40 -10.61 -34.41
N ALA A 20 -45.96 -11.53 -35.17
CA ALA A 20 -45.23 -12.65 -35.76
C ALA A 20 -44.48 -12.28 -37.05
N ALA A 21 -44.91 -11.17 -37.72
CA ALA A 21 -44.26 -10.59 -38.90
C ALA A 21 -43.28 -9.47 -38.57
N ALA A 22 -43.11 -9.08 -37.28
CA ALA A 22 -42.03 -8.21 -36.89
C ALA A 22 -40.71 -8.88 -37.35
N PRO A 23 -39.89 -8.19 -38.17
CA PRO A 23 -38.62 -8.77 -38.57
C PRO A 23 -37.89 -9.07 -37.27
N ARG A 24 -37.71 -10.38 -36.96
CA ARG A 24 -36.72 -10.78 -35.98
C ARG A 24 -35.46 -10.03 -36.40
N ALA A 25 -35.06 -9.04 -35.61
CA ALA A 25 -33.78 -8.39 -35.83
C ALA A 25 -32.77 -9.52 -35.97
N VAL A 26 -32.39 -9.78 -37.23
CA VAL A 26 -31.29 -10.68 -37.55
C VAL A 26 -30.15 -10.04 -36.78
N ARG A 27 -29.80 -10.63 -35.63
CA ARG A 27 -28.58 -10.31 -34.94
C ARG A 27 -27.53 -10.46 -36.02
N ALA A 28 -27.08 -9.32 -36.58
CA ALA A 28 -25.98 -9.32 -37.53
C ALA A 28 -24.94 -10.24 -36.91
N GLN A 29 -24.67 -11.37 -37.58
CA GLN A 29 -23.60 -12.26 -37.16
C GLN A 29 -22.38 -11.34 -37.17
N GLY A 30 -21.96 -10.90 -35.98
CA GLY A 30 -20.85 -9.96 -35.83
C GLY A 30 -19.66 -10.59 -36.55
N ALA A 31 -18.98 -9.84 -37.38
CA ALA A 31 -17.81 -10.34 -38.07
C ALA A 31 -16.86 -10.94 -37.02
N LEU A 32 -16.36 -12.14 -37.29
CA LEU A 32 -15.42 -12.84 -36.41
C LEU A 32 -14.21 -11.99 -36.13
N THR A 33 -13.63 -12.14 -34.95
CA THR A 33 -12.43 -11.40 -34.54
C THR A 33 -11.28 -11.62 -35.53
N SER A 34 -10.67 -10.54 -35.97
CA SER A 34 -9.50 -10.56 -36.87
C SER A 34 -8.36 -11.41 -36.28
N ARG A 35 -7.63 -12.12 -37.15
CA ARG A 35 -6.52 -13.00 -36.73
C ARG A 35 -5.42 -12.24 -35.97
N SER A 36 -5.09 -11.01 -36.38
CA SER A 36 -4.11 -10.18 -35.67
C SER A 36 -4.57 -9.83 -34.26
N ASP A 37 -5.84 -9.44 -34.13
CA ASP A 37 -6.41 -9.06 -32.83
C ASP A 37 -6.54 -10.29 -31.91
N LEU A 38 -6.84 -11.46 -32.46
CA LEU A 38 -6.83 -12.73 -31.73
C LEU A 38 -5.47 -13.00 -31.06
N VAL A 39 -4.38 -12.85 -31.84
CA VAL A 39 -3.01 -13.07 -31.32
C VAL A 39 -2.75 -12.13 -30.14
N GLY A 40 -3.09 -10.84 -30.28
CA GLY A 40 -2.93 -9.86 -29.22
C GLY A 40 -3.75 -10.16 -27.98
N LEU A 41 -5.02 -10.51 -28.16
CA LEU A 41 -5.92 -10.82 -27.05
C LEU A 41 -5.52 -12.09 -26.30
N TYR A 42 -5.07 -13.14 -27.01
CA TYR A 42 -4.57 -14.35 -26.36
C TYR A 42 -3.24 -14.11 -25.62
N ALA A 43 -2.36 -13.26 -26.16
CA ALA A 43 -1.15 -12.83 -25.46
C ALA A 43 -1.51 -12.11 -24.16
N LEU A 44 -2.41 -11.11 -24.19
CA LEU A 44 -2.91 -10.40 -23.01
C LEU A 44 -3.58 -11.34 -22.01
N ARG A 45 -4.39 -12.29 -22.50
CA ARG A 45 -5.02 -13.28 -21.62
C ARG A 45 -3.99 -14.10 -20.85
N GLY A 46 -2.89 -14.46 -21.49
CA GLY A 46 -1.78 -15.21 -20.89
C GLY A 46 -0.97 -14.38 -19.91
N SER A 47 -0.46 -13.22 -20.35
CA SER A 47 0.41 -12.35 -19.55
C SER A 47 -0.30 -11.76 -18.34
N LEU A 48 -1.55 -11.36 -18.49
CA LEU A 48 -2.37 -10.80 -17.42
C LEU A 48 -3.06 -11.87 -16.57
N GLY A 49 -2.98 -13.14 -16.93
CA GLY A 49 -3.58 -14.25 -16.18
C GLY A 49 -5.10 -14.16 -16.08
N LEU A 50 -5.80 -13.76 -17.15
CA LEU A 50 -7.25 -13.57 -17.13
C LEU A 50 -8.01 -14.91 -17.05
N ARG A 51 -9.13 -14.92 -16.32
CA ARG A 51 -9.90 -16.13 -16.05
C ARG A 51 -10.58 -16.65 -17.32
N ALA A 52 -10.66 -17.97 -17.45
CA ALA A 52 -11.40 -18.63 -18.52
C ALA A 52 -12.90 -18.35 -18.50
N ARG A 53 -13.45 -17.96 -17.34
CA ARG A 53 -14.85 -17.53 -17.21
C ARG A 53 -15.10 -16.21 -17.95
N ASP A 54 -14.18 -15.26 -17.85
CA ASP A 54 -14.33 -13.92 -18.41
C ASP A 54 -13.85 -13.90 -19.87
N TRP A 55 -12.80 -14.68 -20.18
CA TRP A 55 -12.19 -14.82 -21.51
C TRP A 55 -12.06 -16.29 -21.92
N PRO A 56 -13.17 -16.95 -22.34
CA PRO A 56 -13.20 -18.37 -22.69
C PRO A 56 -12.42 -18.68 -23.97
N ARG A 57 -11.57 -19.73 -23.94
CA ARG A 57 -10.68 -20.09 -25.07
C ARG A 57 -11.40 -20.51 -26.37
N ARG A 58 -12.63 -21.04 -26.26
CA ARG A 58 -13.36 -21.59 -27.39
C ARG A 58 -14.42 -20.65 -27.96
N ALA A 59 -14.51 -19.43 -27.44
CA ALA A 59 -15.46 -18.44 -27.89
C ALA A 59 -14.75 -17.28 -28.58
N ASP A 60 -15.39 -16.67 -29.57
CA ASP A 60 -14.87 -15.50 -30.27
C ASP A 60 -14.81 -14.29 -29.33
N PRO A 61 -13.67 -13.61 -29.21
CA PRO A 61 -13.50 -12.44 -28.34
C PRO A 61 -14.50 -11.32 -28.59
N CYS A 62 -14.78 -10.99 -29.85
CA CYS A 62 -15.72 -9.93 -30.19
C CYS A 62 -17.18 -10.23 -29.81
N VAL A 63 -17.49 -11.49 -29.52
CA VAL A 63 -18.85 -11.95 -29.20
C VAL A 63 -19.01 -12.22 -27.70
N ALA A 64 -17.98 -12.82 -27.07
CA ALA A 64 -18.15 -13.44 -25.76
C ALA A 64 -17.15 -13.00 -24.68
N TRP A 65 -16.09 -12.28 -25.03
CA TRP A 65 -15.12 -11.89 -24.02
C TRP A 65 -15.54 -10.59 -23.32
N VAL A 66 -15.54 -10.62 -22.00
CA VAL A 66 -15.95 -9.47 -21.19
C VAL A 66 -14.94 -8.33 -21.38
N GLY A 67 -15.44 -7.13 -21.64
CA GLY A 67 -14.64 -5.93 -21.82
C GLY A 67 -13.97 -5.79 -23.19
N VAL A 68 -14.22 -6.68 -24.14
CA VAL A 68 -13.74 -6.56 -25.53
C VAL A 68 -14.85 -5.95 -26.40
N GLY A 69 -14.60 -4.77 -26.92
CA GLY A 69 -15.52 -4.09 -27.86
C GLY A 69 -14.95 -4.07 -29.27
N CYS A 70 -15.77 -4.49 -30.23
CA CYS A 70 -15.35 -4.64 -31.63
C CYS A 70 -16.22 -3.83 -32.58
N ARG A 71 -15.61 -3.43 -33.70
CA ARG A 71 -16.28 -2.84 -34.88
C ARG A 71 -15.81 -3.59 -36.13
N ALA A 72 -16.73 -4.23 -36.84
CA ALA A 72 -16.44 -5.04 -38.03
C ALA A 72 -15.32 -6.09 -37.79
N GLY A 73 -15.37 -6.83 -36.67
CA GLY A 73 -14.40 -7.85 -36.33
C GLY A 73 -13.02 -7.34 -35.87
N ARG A 74 -12.84 -6.03 -35.70
CA ARG A 74 -11.61 -5.42 -35.19
C ARG A 74 -11.85 -4.87 -33.80
N VAL A 75 -10.93 -5.14 -32.89
CA VAL A 75 -10.98 -4.61 -31.51
C VAL A 75 -10.74 -3.13 -31.52
N VAL A 76 -11.73 -2.37 -31.03
CA VAL A 76 -11.67 -0.91 -30.89
C VAL A 76 -11.62 -0.44 -29.43
N SER A 77 -12.14 -1.27 -28.50
CA SER A 77 -12.07 -0.95 -27.08
C SER A 77 -11.73 -2.20 -26.28
N LEU A 78 -10.94 -2.01 -25.24
CA LEU A 78 -10.55 -3.04 -24.30
C LEU A 78 -10.66 -2.49 -22.88
N SER A 79 -11.56 -3.10 -22.06
CA SER A 79 -11.68 -2.78 -20.64
C SER A 79 -11.37 -4.01 -19.79
N LEU A 80 -10.48 -3.83 -18.82
CA LEU A 80 -10.13 -4.83 -17.79
C LEU A 80 -10.83 -4.56 -16.46
N VAL A 81 -11.67 -3.54 -16.38
CA VAL A 81 -12.37 -3.12 -15.15
C VAL A 81 -13.22 -4.26 -14.61
N GLY A 82 -13.05 -4.57 -13.33
CA GLY A 82 -13.79 -5.64 -12.67
C GLY A 82 -13.35 -7.07 -13.04
N LEU A 83 -12.47 -7.25 -14.02
CA LEU A 83 -11.90 -8.56 -14.32
C LEU A 83 -10.99 -9.04 -13.19
N ARG A 84 -10.90 -10.35 -13.03
CA ARG A 84 -10.05 -10.96 -11.99
C ARG A 84 -9.03 -11.88 -12.61
N ARG A 85 -7.83 -11.92 -11.99
CA ARG A 85 -6.77 -12.84 -12.38
C ARG A 85 -7.08 -14.27 -11.90
N THR A 86 -6.59 -15.27 -12.63
CA THR A 86 -6.52 -16.64 -12.10
C THR A 86 -5.45 -16.68 -11.00
N ARG A 87 -5.71 -17.43 -9.93
CA ARG A 87 -4.67 -17.76 -8.94
C ARG A 87 -3.67 -18.72 -9.59
N LEU A 88 -2.76 -18.20 -10.40
CA LEU A 88 -1.63 -18.96 -10.92
C LEU A 88 -0.48 -18.80 -9.91
N GLY A 89 -0.31 -19.80 -9.10
CA GLY A 89 0.66 -20.07 -8.06
C GLY A 89 1.84 -19.13 -7.85
N ARG A 90 2.78 -18.96 -8.73
CA ARG A 90 4.06 -18.26 -8.46
C ARG A 90 4.34 -17.03 -9.33
N LEU A 91 3.46 -16.68 -10.26
CA LEU A 91 3.68 -15.54 -11.14
C LEU A 91 3.13 -14.27 -10.48
N ALA A 92 4.04 -13.41 -10.01
CA ALA A 92 3.69 -12.06 -9.58
C ALA A 92 3.07 -11.29 -10.75
N PRO A 93 1.98 -10.53 -10.54
CA PRO A 93 1.42 -9.68 -11.57
C PRO A 93 2.47 -8.66 -12.03
N ARG A 94 2.49 -8.36 -13.33
CA ARG A 94 3.38 -7.37 -13.95
C ARG A 94 2.59 -6.49 -14.91
N PHE A 95 3.15 -5.36 -15.28
CA PHE A 95 2.62 -4.50 -16.34
C PHE A 95 3.01 -5.07 -17.72
N ASP A 96 2.48 -6.23 -18.04
CA ASP A 96 2.78 -6.96 -19.27
C ASP A 96 1.57 -6.90 -20.23
N VAL A 97 1.57 -5.87 -21.06
CA VAL A 97 0.48 -5.55 -21.99
C VAL A 97 0.93 -5.56 -23.45
N ASP A 98 2.02 -6.25 -23.77
CA ASP A 98 2.60 -6.28 -25.12
C ASP A 98 1.61 -6.73 -26.20
N GLY A 99 0.61 -7.52 -25.85
CA GLY A 99 -0.47 -7.89 -26.75
C GLY A 99 -1.28 -6.74 -27.33
N LEU A 100 -1.25 -5.54 -26.71
CA LEU A 100 -1.89 -4.33 -27.24
C LEU A 100 -1.30 -3.90 -28.60
N ARG A 101 -0.03 -4.19 -28.87
CA ARG A 101 0.63 -3.88 -30.15
C ARG A 101 -0.04 -4.53 -31.36
N ASN A 102 -0.71 -5.66 -31.16
CA ASN A 102 -1.41 -6.37 -32.23
C ASN A 102 -2.81 -5.81 -32.50
N LEU A 103 -3.34 -4.96 -31.62
CA LEU A 103 -4.68 -4.38 -31.73
C LEU A 103 -4.64 -3.08 -32.54
N THR A 104 -4.38 -3.20 -33.85
CA THR A 104 -4.06 -2.06 -34.74
C THR A 104 -5.21 -1.09 -35.00
N ARG A 105 -6.40 -1.33 -34.43
CA ARG A 105 -7.57 -0.43 -34.48
C ARG A 105 -8.06 0.00 -33.09
N LEU A 106 -7.26 -0.26 -32.06
CA LEU A 106 -7.60 0.09 -30.68
C LEU A 106 -7.77 1.61 -30.55
N GLU A 107 -8.89 2.02 -29.98
CA GLU A 107 -9.23 3.41 -29.69
C GLU A 107 -9.14 3.68 -28.18
N THR A 108 -9.53 2.70 -27.34
CA THR A 108 -9.59 2.86 -25.90
C THR A 108 -9.02 1.65 -25.15
N PHE A 109 -8.20 1.91 -24.15
CA PHE A 109 -7.75 0.92 -23.18
C PHE A 109 -8.03 1.40 -21.76
N ASP A 110 -8.82 0.65 -21.04
CA ASP A 110 -9.23 0.93 -19.67
C ASP A 110 -8.91 -0.26 -18.77
N ALA A 111 -7.99 -0.06 -17.84
CA ALA A 111 -7.60 -1.04 -16.84
C ALA A 111 -7.80 -0.54 -15.41
N ALA A 112 -8.66 0.49 -15.20
CA ALA A 112 -8.85 1.10 -13.90
C ALA A 112 -9.08 0.06 -12.79
N GLY A 113 -8.22 0.10 -11.75
CA GLY A 113 -8.28 -0.81 -10.61
C GLY A 113 -7.87 -2.26 -10.88
N PHE A 114 -7.40 -2.61 -12.09
CA PHE A 114 -7.05 -4.00 -12.42
C PHE A 114 -5.71 -4.47 -11.81
N GLY A 115 -4.85 -3.56 -11.39
CA GLY A 115 -3.54 -3.85 -10.81
C GLY A 115 -2.51 -4.31 -11.87
N LEU A 116 -1.75 -3.35 -12.39
CA LEU A 116 -0.66 -3.54 -13.35
C LEU A 116 0.66 -3.05 -12.72
N PRO A 117 1.19 -3.75 -11.68
CA PRO A 117 2.38 -3.29 -10.98
C PRO A 117 3.61 -3.33 -11.89
N GLY A 118 4.46 -2.32 -11.77
CA GLY A 118 5.65 -2.12 -12.57
C GLY A 118 5.64 -0.76 -13.25
N SER A 119 6.65 -0.50 -14.08
CA SER A 119 6.79 0.75 -14.83
C SER A 119 5.97 0.75 -16.13
N ILE A 120 5.55 1.94 -16.56
CA ILE A 120 4.92 2.13 -17.88
C ILE A 120 5.94 1.70 -18.96
N PRO A 121 5.55 0.81 -19.89
CA PRO A 121 6.47 0.39 -20.95
C PRO A 121 6.83 1.55 -21.88
N ALA A 122 8.11 1.73 -22.15
CA ALA A 122 8.61 2.80 -23.01
C ALA A 122 8.04 2.76 -24.44
N TRP A 123 7.69 1.57 -24.93
CA TRP A 123 7.12 1.34 -26.26
C TRP A 123 5.67 1.82 -26.42
N LEU A 124 5.00 2.22 -25.34
CA LEU A 124 3.55 2.49 -25.38
C LEU A 124 3.20 3.59 -26.41
N GLY A 125 4.04 4.62 -26.54
CA GLY A 125 3.87 5.70 -27.50
C GLY A 125 3.90 5.24 -28.97
N ASP A 126 4.87 4.41 -29.31
CA ASP A 126 5.07 3.96 -30.70
C ASP A 126 4.35 2.64 -31.01
N GLY A 127 4.01 1.88 -29.97
CA GLY A 127 3.43 0.54 -30.12
C GLY A 127 1.91 0.51 -30.18
N LEU A 128 1.22 1.60 -29.81
CA LEU A 128 -0.24 1.65 -29.87
C LEU A 128 -0.73 2.12 -31.24
N ALA A 129 -1.97 1.73 -31.56
CA ALA A 129 -2.61 2.09 -32.82
C ALA A 129 -2.69 3.63 -33.01
N PRO A 130 -2.52 4.14 -34.23
CA PRO A 130 -2.74 5.57 -34.51
C PRO A 130 -4.16 6.06 -34.22
N THR A 131 -5.11 5.11 -34.09
CA THR A 131 -6.51 5.39 -33.71
C THR A 131 -6.71 5.55 -32.21
N PHE A 132 -5.65 5.34 -31.40
CA PHE A 132 -5.73 5.33 -29.94
C PHE A 132 -6.05 6.72 -29.38
N ARG A 133 -7.06 6.80 -28.50
CA ARG A 133 -7.62 8.06 -27.98
C ARG A 133 -7.74 8.12 -26.48
N SER A 134 -7.88 6.98 -25.79
CA SER A 134 -8.13 6.97 -24.37
C SER A 134 -7.29 5.90 -23.66
N LEU A 135 -6.52 6.34 -22.68
CA LEU A 135 -5.75 5.50 -21.78
C LEU A 135 -6.20 5.75 -20.33
N ASP A 136 -6.76 4.74 -19.71
CA ASP A 136 -7.03 4.73 -18.27
C ASP A 136 -6.33 3.54 -17.60
N ILE A 137 -5.33 3.83 -16.80
CA ILE A 137 -4.63 2.88 -15.94
C ILE A 137 -4.63 3.38 -14.49
N SER A 138 -5.71 4.04 -14.10
CA SER A 138 -5.86 4.56 -12.73
C SER A 138 -5.97 3.43 -11.71
N ALA A 139 -5.45 3.66 -10.51
CA ALA A 139 -5.46 2.71 -9.39
C ALA A 139 -4.89 1.31 -9.75
N CYS A 140 -3.89 1.26 -10.64
CA CYS A 140 -3.28 0.03 -11.14
C CYS A 140 -1.99 -0.37 -10.41
N ALA A 141 -1.59 0.35 -9.35
CA ALA A 141 -0.31 0.15 -8.64
C ALA A 141 0.93 0.31 -9.55
N VAL A 142 0.84 1.14 -10.60
CA VAL A 142 1.95 1.46 -11.50
C VAL A 142 3.01 2.26 -10.74
N THR A 143 4.29 2.00 -11.02
CA THR A 143 5.44 2.59 -10.32
C THR A 143 6.46 3.17 -11.30
N GLY A 144 7.42 3.94 -10.78
CA GLY A 144 8.51 4.51 -11.57
C GLY A 144 8.12 5.78 -12.29
N GLU A 145 8.96 6.22 -13.21
CA GLU A 145 8.76 7.44 -13.98
C GLU A 145 7.88 7.19 -15.22
N ILE A 146 7.31 8.24 -15.77
CA ILE A 146 6.64 8.19 -17.08
C ILE A 146 7.72 8.35 -18.15
N PRO A 147 8.07 7.31 -18.92
CA PRO A 147 9.05 7.46 -20.00
C PRO A 147 8.53 8.44 -21.07
N ALA A 148 9.36 9.40 -21.49
CA ALA A 148 8.95 10.35 -22.54
C ALA A 148 8.48 9.65 -23.81
N SER A 149 9.15 8.56 -24.20
CA SER A 149 8.78 7.72 -25.34
C SER A 149 7.40 7.07 -25.20
N ALA A 150 6.93 6.83 -23.98
CA ALA A 150 5.63 6.21 -23.76
C ALA A 150 4.43 7.12 -24.14
N LEU A 151 4.65 8.43 -24.26
CA LEU A 151 3.63 9.39 -24.62
C LEU A 151 3.88 10.05 -25.99
N SER A 152 5.13 10.08 -26.48
CA SER A 152 5.54 10.87 -27.65
C SER A 152 4.79 10.55 -28.94
N GLY A 153 4.35 9.31 -29.13
CA GLY A 153 3.59 8.87 -30.31
C GLY A 153 2.06 9.03 -30.20
N LEU A 154 1.54 9.45 -29.04
CA LEU A 154 0.11 9.45 -28.74
C LEU A 154 -0.59 10.78 -29.08
N GLY A 155 -0.25 11.45 -30.16
CA GLY A 155 -0.80 12.76 -30.55
C GLY A 155 -2.32 12.81 -30.74
N ASN A 156 -2.97 11.67 -30.92
CA ASN A 156 -4.43 11.55 -31.01
C ASN A 156 -5.13 11.30 -29.66
N LEU A 157 -4.36 11.24 -28.57
CA LEU A 157 -4.90 10.97 -27.23
C LEU A 157 -5.81 12.12 -26.79
N THR A 158 -7.03 11.78 -26.37
CA THR A 158 -8.00 12.72 -25.80
C THR A 158 -8.11 12.59 -24.30
N THR A 159 -7.89 11.39 -23.77
CA THR A 159 -7.99 11.11 -22.32
C THR A 159 -6.76 10.37 -21.84
N LEU A 160 -6.10 10.92 -20.83
CA LEU A 160 -5.00 10.29 -20.10
C LEU A 160 -5.33 10.29 -18.60
N ASN A 161 -5.61 9.11 -18.06
CA ASN A 161 -5.88 8.92 -16.64
C ASN A 161 -4.86 7.97 -16.03
N LEU A 162 -3.96 8.53 -15.20
CA LEU A 162 -2.92 7.81 -14.46
C LEU A 162 -3.13 7.93 -12.94
N ALA A 163 -4.31 8.35 -12.50
CA ALA A 163 -4.61 8.67 -11.11
C ALA A 163 -4.41 7.49 -10.13
N GLY A 164 -4.09 7.79 -8.87
CA GLY A 164 -4.07 6.78 -7.81
C GLY A 164 -3.01 5.70 -8.00
N ASN A 165 -1.88 6.03 -8.60
CA ASN A 165 -0.75 5.14 -8.79
C ASN A 165 0.44 5.51 -7.85
N ARG A 166 1.60 4.91 -8.10
CA ARG A 166 2.85 5.21 -7.39
C ARG A 166 3.90 5.74 -8.37
N LEU A 167 3.44 6.52 -9.36
CA LEU A 167 4.33 7.17 -10.32
C LEU A 167 5.18 8.23 -9.63
N SER A 168 6.42 8.36 -10.04
CA SER A 168 7.43 9.24 -9.45
C SER A 168 8.25 9.94 -10.54
N GLY A 169 9.28 10.69 -10.16
CA GLY A 169 10.11 11.44 -11.10
C GLY A 169 9.42 12.68 -11.64
N GLN A 170 10.04 13.33 -12.62
CA GLN A 170 9.52 14.53 -13.25
C GLN A 170 8.58 14.19 -14.40
N LEU A 171 7.61 15.07 -14.66
CA LEU A 171 6.72 14.92 -15.79
C LEU A 171 7.45 15.25 -17.10
N PRO A 172 7.34 14.42 -18.16
CA PRO A 172 8.08 14.61 -19.42
C PRO A 172 7.47 15.74 -20.25
N ALA A 173 8.00 16.95 -20.11
CA ALA A 173 7.44 18.18 -20.72
C ALA A 173 7.27 18.07 -22.24
N ASP A 174 8.27 17.59 -22.97
CA ASP A 174 8.25 17.49 -24.43
C ASP A 174 7.20 16.48 -24.93
N ALA A 175 7.06 15.36 -24.20
CA ALA A 175 6.05 14.35 -24.54
C ALA A 175 4.63 14.87 -24.29
N LEU A 176 4.40 15.59 -23.19
CA LEU A 176 3.11 16.22 -22.89
C LEU A 176 2.74 17.30 -23.92
N LYS A 177 3.72 18.09 -24.39
CA LYS A 177 3.51 19.08 -25.45
C LYS A 177 2.95 18.47 -26.74
N GLY A 178 3.31 17.22 -27.05
CA GLY A 178 2.83 16.48 -28.22
C GLY A 178 1.36 16.09 -28.17
N LEU A 179 0.73 16.09 -26.98
CA LEU A 179 -0.65 15.65 -26.77
C LEU A 179 -1.69 16.73 -27.11
N THR A 180 -1.62 17.31 -28.31
CA THR A 180 -2.41 18.49 -28.71
C THR A 180 -3.92 18.28 -28.72
N ARG A 181 -4.40 17.05 -28.76
CA ARG A 181 -5.83 16.69 -28.70
C ARG A 181 -6.33 16.33 -27.30
N LEU A 182 -5.47 16.43 -26.29
CA LEU A 182 -5.83 16.03 -24.93
C LEU A 182 -6.91 16.95 -24.37
N THR A 183 -8.03 16.35 -23.94
CA THR A 183 -9.15 17.02 -23.27
C THR A 183 -9.20 16.75 -21.79
N THR A 184 -8.72 15.58 -21.36
CA THR A 184 -8.72 15.16 -19.96
C THR A 184 -7.35 14.65 -19.57
N LEU A 185 -6.74 15.29 -18.57
CA LEU A 185 -5.49 14.86 -17.93
C LEU A 185 -5.73 14.67 -16.45
N ASN A 186 -5.62 13.43 -15.98
CA ASN A 186 -5.69 13.10 -14.56
C ASN A 186 -4.42 12.38 -14.13
N LEU A 187 -3.63 13.04 -13.28
CA LEU A 187 -2.39 12.55 -12.68
C LEU A 187 -2.49 12.45 -11.14
N SER A 188 -3.68 12.67 -10.59
CA SER A 188 -3.90 12.82 -9.16
C SER A 188 -3.46 11.60 -8.34
N GLY A 189 -3.10 11.82 -7.06
CA GLY A 189 -2.76 10.72 -6.16
C GLY A 189 -1.52 9.93 -6.59
N ASN A 190 -0.46 10.61 -7.03
CA ASN A 190 0.84 10.05 -7.38
C ASN A 190 1.95 10.69 -6.54
N ALA A 191 3.20 10.32 -6.77
CA ALA A 191 4.37 10.81 -6.03
C ALA A 191 5.40 11.48 -6.94
N PHE A 192 4.94 12.33 -7.87
CA PHE A 192 5.82 13.05 -8.79
C PHE A 192 6.77 13.99 -8.05
N SER A 193 7.75 14.52 -8.76
CA SER A 193 8.68 15.53 -8.27
C SER A 193 8.77 16.69 -9.26
N GLY A 194 9.23 17.86 -8.78
CA GLY A 194 9.39 19.03 -9.61
C GLY A 194 8.09 19.74 -9.95
N ALA A 195 8.14 20.62 -10.92
CA ALA A 195 7.04 21.48 -11.32
C ALA A 195 6.09 20.79 -12.31
N LEU A 196 4.83 21.26 -12.36
CA LEU A 196 3.94 20.97 -13.47
C LEU A 196 4.48 21.70 -14.71
N PRO A 197 4.82 20.99 -15.81
CA PRO A 197 5.41 21.62 -16.99
C PRO A 197 4.50 22.66 -17.62
N ASP A 198 5.06 23.78 -18.08
CA ASP A 198 4.32 24.84 -18.77
C ASP A 198 3.59 24.32 -20.01
N ALA A 199 4.10 23.26 -20.62
CA ALA A 199 3.46 22.57 -21.75
C ALA A 199 2.03 22.12 -21.46
N VAL A 200 1.68 21.78 -20.21
CA VAL A 200 0.32 21.40 -19.81
C VAL A 200 -0.63 22.59 -19.92
N TRP A 201 -0.17 23.77 -19.51
CA TRP A 201 -0.96 25.00 -19.58
C TRP A 201 -1.13 25.51 -21.02
N ALA A 202 -0.28 25.04 -21.93
CA ALA A 202 -0.33 25.37 -23.37
C ALA A 202 -1.18 24.39 -24.19
N LEU A 203 -1.79 23.36 -23.60
CA LEU A 203 -2.64 22.39 -24.30
C LEU A 203 -3.97 23.02 -24.73
N PRO A 204 -4.24 23.15 -26.05
CA PRO A 204 -5.36 23.97 -26.55
C PRO A 204 -6.74 23.34 -26.31
N GLY A 205 -6.80 22.01 -26.16
CA GLY A 205 -8.05 21.25 -25.99
C GLY A 205 -8.38 20.88 -24.55
N LEU A 206 -7.50 21.19 -23.58
CA LEU A 206 -7.63 20.69 -22.23
C LEU A 206 -8.86 21.27 -21.52
N SER A 207 -9.79 20.41 -21.17
CA SER A 207 -11.03 20.74 -20.46
C SER A 207 -10.98 20.37 -18.97
N VAL A 208 -10.36 19.24 -18.66
CA VAL A 208 -10.24 18.73 -17.29
C VAL A 208 -8.77 18.49 -16.97
N LEU A 209 -8.26 19.18 -15.96
CA LEU A 209 -6.93 18.98 -15.39
C LEU A 209 -7.08 18.63 -13.90
N ASP A 210 -6.71 17.41 -13.53
CA ASP A 210 -6.62 16.98 -12.13
C ASP A 210 -5.19 16.50 -11.85
N VAL A 211 -4.46 17.27 -11.06
CA VAL A 211 -3.13 16.92 -10.54
C VAL A 211 -3.13 16.95 -9.01
N SER A 212 -4.29 16.77 -8.39
CA SER A 212 -4.43 16.82 -6.94
C SER A 212 -3.61 15.73 -6.25
N ARG A 213 -2.99 16.04 -5.10
CA ARG A 213 -2.19 15.10 -4.30
C ARG A 213 -1.14 14.36 -5.12
N ALA A 214 -0.46 15.07 -6.01
CA ALA A 214 0.52 14.51 -6.93
C ALA A 214 1.98 14.81 -6.54
N ASN A 215 2.20 15.43 -5.35
CA ASN A 215 3.51 15.82 -4.83
C ASN A 215 4.26 16.86 -5.71
N LEU A 216 3.52 17.59 -6.53
CA LEU A 216 4.07 18.62 -7.42
C LEU A 216 4.40 19.91 -6.67
N THR A 217 5.38 20.67 -7.18
CA THR A 217 5.84 21.93 -6.61
C THR A 217 5.98 22.99 -7.71
N GLY A 218 6.45 24.18 -7.38
CA GLY A 218 6.70 25.25 -8.34
C GLY A 218 5.66 26.36 -8.28
N ALA A 219 5.94 27.46 -9.00
CA ALA A 219 5.01 28.57 -9.18
C ALA A 219 4.19 28.38 -10.45
N LEU A 220 3.01 29.00 -10.53
CA LEU A 220 2.25 29.08 -11.77
C LEU A 220 2.97 30.01 -12.77
N PRO A 221 3.03 29.66 -14.06
CA PRO A 221 3.74 30.50 -15.03
C PRO A 221 3.05 31.84 -15.24
N ALA A 222 3.85 32.89 -15.36
CA ALA A 222 3.34 34.26 -15.58
C ALA A 222 2.73 34.48 -16.98
N ALA A 223 3.15 33.67 -17.96
CA ALA A 223 2.72 33.73 -19.36
C ALA A 223 2.52 32.31 -19.92
N GLY A 224 1.96 32.19 -21.12
CA GLY A 224 1.85 30.91 -21.83
C GLY A 224 0.56 30.14 -21.58
N LEU A 225 -0.45 30.76 -20.96
CA LEU A 225 -1.78 30.17 -20.82
C LEU A 225 -2.48 30.11 -22.18
N ALA A 226 -2.59 28.91 -22.71
CA ALA A 226 -3.40 28.61 -23.90
C ALA A 226 -4.57 27.69 -23.59
N LEU A 227 -4.91 27.51 -22.30
CA LEU A 227 -6.06 26.71 -21.90
C LEU A 227 -7.31 27.19 -22.60
N SER A 228 -7.95 26.26 -23.26
CA SER A 228 -9.13 26.50 -24.12
C SER A 228 -10.23 27.28 -23.40
N ALA A 229 -11.02 28.00 -24.18
CA ALA A 229 -12.30 28.54 -23.70
C ALA A 229 -13.23 27.43 -23.16
N SER A 230 -13.00 26.17 -23.54
CA SER A 230 -13.73 24.98 -23.09
C SER A 230 -13.19 24.38 -21.79
N ALA A 231 -12.13 24.93 -21.16
CA ALA A 231 -11.65 24.48 -19.87
C ALA A 231 -12.76 24.62 -18.81
N GLN A 232 -13.01 23.55 -18.07
CA GLN A 232 -14.11 23.47 -17.09
C GLN A 232 -13.61 23.17 -15.67
N VAL A 233 -12.64 22.28 -15.54
CA VAL A 233 -12.19 21.78 -14.24
C VAL A 233 -10.67 21.87 -14.14
N VAL A 234 -10.20 22.51 -13.05
CA VAL A 234 -8.78 22.51 -12.65
C VAL A 234 -8.68 22.18 -11.18
N ASP A 235 -8.06 21.04 -10.86
CA ASP A 235 -7.75 20.64 -9.49
C ASP A 235 -6.23 20.52 -9.30
N LEU A 236 -5.65 21.45 -8.51
CA LEU A 236 -4.25 21.47 -8.11
C LEU A 236 -4.08 21.12 -6.64
N SER A 237 -5.13 20.72 -5.94
CA SER A 237 -5.17 20.65 -4.49
C SER A 237 -4.18 19.64 -3.90
N GLY A 238 -3.75 19.90 -2.65
CA GLY A 238 -2.92 18.97 -1.88
C GLY A 238 -1.52 18.76 -2.47
N ASN A 239 -0.91 19.80 -3.02
CA ASN A 239 0.44 19.81 -3.58
C ASN A 239 1.36 20.80 -2.83
N PHE A 240 2.49 21.13 -3.42
CA PHE A 240 3.46 22.09 -2.89
C PHE A 240 3.65 23.30 -3.82
N PHE A 241 2.61 23.69 -4.56
CA PHE A 241 2.66 24.90 -5.36
C PHE A 241 2.80 26.14 -4.45
N TYR A 242 3.54 27.16 -4.93
CA TYR A 242 3.86 28.36 -4.13
C TYR A 242 3.89 29.62 -5.00
N GLY A 243 4.12 30.77 -4.34
CA GLY A 243 4.15 32.09 -4.96
C GLY A 243 2.76 32.64 -5.25
N GLY A 244 2.70 33.85 -5.76
CA GLY A 244 1.43 34.50 -6.06
C GLY A 244 0.70 33.86 -7.23
N VAL A 245 -0.63 33.98 -7.26
CA VAL A 245 -1.43 33.56 -8.42
C VAL A 245 -1.38 34.66 -9.48
N PRO A 246 -0.81 34.41 -10.68
CA PRO A 246 -0.73 35.44 -11.73
C PRO A 246 -2.12 35.84 -12.28
N ASP A 247 -2.25 37.09 -12.78
CA ASP A 247 -3.54 37.60 -13.30
C ASP A 247 -4.20 36.73 -14.38
N PRO A 248 -3.46 36.13 -15.31
CA PRO A 248 -4.08 35.21 -16.28
C PRO A 248 -4.78 34.02 -15.59
N PHE A 249 -4.19 33.49 -14.52
CA PHE A 249 -4.80 32.39 -13.76
C PHE A 249 -5.98 32.84 -12.91
N ARG A 250 -5.95 34.04 -12.32
CA ARG A 250 -7.11 34.59 -11.60
C ARG A 250 -8.32 34.71 -12.52
N ARG A 251 -8.13 35.24 -13.76
CA ARG A 251 -9.19 35.30 -14.76
C ARG A 251 -9.66 33.92 -15.23
N LEU A 252 -8.73 32.96 -15.36
CA LEU A 252 -9.07 31.58 -15.71
C LEU A 252 -9.92 30.97 -14.60
N PHE A 253 -9.46 31.00 -13.37
CA PHE A 253 -10.13 30.37 -12.23
C PHE A 253 -11.53 30.94 -11.98
N GLY A 254 -11.73 32.25 -12.17
CA GLY A 254 -13.04 32.88 -12.03
C GLY A 254 -14.08 32.49 -13.09
N ARG A 255 -13.69 31.84 -14.21
CA ARG A 255 -14.61 31.38 -15.28
C ARG A 255 -14.83 29.86 -15.33
N LEU A 256 -14.01 29.07 -14.63
CA LEU A 256 -14.13 27.61 -14.62
C LEU A 256 -15.36 27.16 -13.86
N ALA A 257 -15.95 26.05 -14.27
CA ALA A 257 -17.06 25.43 -13.54
C ALA A 257 -16.63 24.92 -12.17
N GLN A 258 -15.37 24.43 -12.08
CA GLN A 258 -14.78 23.95 -10.82
C GLN A 258 -13.30 24.27 -10.78
N THR A 259 -12.86 24.89 -9.69
CA THR A 259 -11.45 25.14 -9.39
C THR A 259 -11.13 24.77 -7.97
N ASN A 260 -10.10 23.96 -7.77
CA ASN A 260 -9.61 23.60 -6.45
C ASN A 260 -8.10 23.80 -6.38
N ILE A 261 -7.65 24.82 -5.64
CA ILE A 261 -6.23 25.09 -5.39
C ILE A 261 -5.87 24.93 -3.91
N SER A 262 -6.77 24.35 -3.12
CA SER A 262 -6.61 24.19 -1.67
C SER A 262 -5.42 23.30 -1.30
N GLY A 263 -4.90 23.46 -0.08
CA GLY A 263 -3.84 22.59 0.44
C GLY A 263 -2.48 22.76 -0.24
N ASN A 264 -2.17 23.97 -0.71
CA ASN A 264 -0.88 24.36 -1.28
C ASN A 264 -0.19 25.44 -0.42
N TYR A 265 0.71 26.20 -1.01
CA TYR A 265 1.44 27.30 -0.37
C TYR A 265 1.42 28.59 -1.22
N PHE A 266 0.36 28.79 -2.01
CA PHE A 266 0.19 30.06 -2.73
C PHE A 266 0.10 31.22 -1.74
N ASP A 267 0.73 32.36 -2.07
CA ASP A 267 0.82 33.51 -1.19
C ASP A 267 0.29 34.82 -1.83
N GLY A 268 0.41 35.90 -1.12
CA GLY A 268 -0.07 37.21 -1.56
C GLY A 268 -1.59 37.34 -1.51
N LYS A 269 -2.15 38.15 -2.40
CA LYS A 269 -3.60 38.33 -2.51
C LYS A 269 -4.19 37.42 -3.59
N LEU A 270 -5.24 36.72 -3.27
CA LEU A 270 -5.93 35.83 -4.21
C LEU A 270 -6.67 36.65 -5.29
N GLY A 271 -7.45 37.66 -4.86
CA GLY A 271 -8.11 38.61 -5.76
C GLY A 271 -8.98 37.97 -6.84
N VAL A 272 -9.49 36.75 -6.62
CA VAL A 272 -10.46 36.11 -7.51
C VAL A 272 -11.84 36.63 -7.11
N ALA A 273 -12.53 37.28 -8.05
CA ALA A 273 -13.92 37.64 -7.84
C ALA A 273 -14.75 36.36 -7.72
N ASP A 274 -15.78 36.37 -6.84
CA ASP A 274 -16.77 35.29 -6.71
C ASP A 274 -17.50 35.08 -8.04
N GLY A 275 -16.82 34.43 -8.97
CA GLY A 275 -17.43 33.91 -10.19
C GLY A 275 -18.23 32.67 -9.79
N GLY A 276 -19.52 32.59 -10.12
CA GLY A 276 -20.50 31.59 -9.70
C GLY A 276 -20.16 30.11 -9.91
N GLY A 277 -18.86 29.74 -9.93
CA GLY A 277 -18.34 28.38 -9.97
C GLY A 277 -17.92 27.88 -8.59
N ASN A 278 -17.71 26.57 -8.48
CA ASN A 278 -17.22 25.94 -7.25
C ASN A 278 -15.70 26.18 -7.12
N PHE A 279 -15.29 27.13 -6.24
CA PHE A 279 -13.91 27.54 -6.04
C PHE A 279 -13.45 27.24 -4.61
N SER A 280 -12.35 26.46 -4.46
CA SER A 280 -11.75 26.12 -3.17
C SER A 280 -10.30 26.59 -3.12
N SER A 281 -9.93 27.36 -2.09
CA SER A 281 -8.60 27.96 -1.90
C SER A 281 -8.04 27.86 -0.49
N GLU A 282 -8.67 27.09 0.38
CA GLU A 282 -8.29 26.94 1.80
C GLU A 282 -6.89 26.30 1.92
N LEU A 283 -6.29 26.42 3.10
CA LEU A 283 -4.99 25.83 3.42
C LEU A 283 -3.84 26.24 2.46
N ASN A 284 -3.87 27.50 2.04
CA ASN A 284 -2.77 28.20 1.39
C ASN A 284 -2.18 29.28 2.31
N CYS A 285 -1.47 30.24 1.76
CA CYS A 285 -0.87 31.37 2.47
C CYS A 285 -1.41 32.73 2.01
N PHE A 286 -2.66 32.77 1.52
CA PHE A 286 -3.28 34.03 1.07
C PHE A 286 -3.57 34.98 2.23
N LEU A 287 -3.53 36.28 1.94
CA LEU A 287 -3.76 37.34 2.93
C LEU A 287 -5.24 37.73 3.05
N ASP A 288 -6.02 37.49 2.00
CA ASP A 288 -7.37 38.00 1.80
C ASP A 288 -8.44 36.89 1.67
N ALA A 289 -8.08 35.64 2.00
CA ALA A 289 -9.00 34.51 1.93
C ALA A 289 -9.13 33.81 3.31
N PRO A 290 -10.30 33.24 3.65
CA PRO A 290 -10.51 32.50 4.88
C PRO A 290 -9.84 31.12 4.85
N GLY A 291 -9.66 30.49 6.02
CA GLY A 291 -9.24 29.10 6.13
C GLY A 291 -7.78 28.81 5.71
N GLN A 292 -6.92 29.84 5.79
CA GLN A 292 -5.52 29.71 5.36
C GLN A 292 -4.64 29.02 6.42
N ARG A 293 -3.45 28.59 6.01
CA ARG A 293 -2.39 28.09 6.91
C ARG A 293 -1.99 29.16 7.90
N THR A 294 -1.37 28.73 9.01
CA THR A 294 -0.78 29.70 9.92
C THR A 294 0.36 30.46 9.25
N GLN A 295 0.56 31.71 9.65
CA GLN A 295 1.67 32.51 9.13
C GLN A 295 3.04 31.85 9.41
N ALA A 296 3.18 31.19 10.56
CA ALA A 296 4.40 30.46 10.90
C ALA A 296 4.67 29.29 9.96
N ASP A 297 3.65 28.50 9.60
CA ASP A 297 3.78 27.38 8.63
C ASP A 297 4.19 27.89 7.26
N CYS A 298 3.59 29.00 6.82
CA CYS A 298 3.92 29.63 5.54
C CYS A 298 5.37 30.14 5.52
N GLN A 299 5.77 30.90 6.53
CA GLN A 299 7.16 31.40 6.65
C GLN A 299 8.17 30.24 6.69
N GLN A 300 7.89 29.20 7.45
CA GLN A 300 8.75 28.02 7.53
C GLN A 300 8.90 27.33 6.18
N PHE A 301 7.80 27.13 5.45
CA PHE A 301 7.83 26.51 4.11
C PHE A 301 8.73 27.28 3.14
N TYR A 302 8.54 28.61 3.06
CA TYR A 302 9.30 29.49 2.18
C TYR A 302 10.77 29.59 2.59
N ALA A 303 11.04 29.74 3.89
CA ALA A 303 12.40 29.84 4.44
C ALA A 303 13.21 28.55 4.19
N MET A 304 12.63 27.37 4.42
CA MET A 304 13.30 26.08 4.18
C MET A 304 13.69 25.86 2.71
N ARG A 305 13.03 26.56 1.78
CA ARG A 305 13.29 26.45 0.34
C ARG A 305 14.05 27.63 -0.24
N GLY A 306 14.41 28.62 0.60
CA GLY A 306 15.06 29.86 0.14
C GLY A 306 14.19 30.68 -0.82
N LEU A 307 12.86 30.59 -0.69
CA LEU A 307 11.91 31.29 -1.56
C LEU A 307 11.49 32.62 -0.94
N PRO A 308 11.24 33.67 -1.78
CA PRO A 308 10.68 34.93 -1.29
C PRO A 308 9.24 34.71 -0.82
N TYR A 309 8.89 35.20 0.37
CA TYR A 309 7.54 35.17 0.92
C TYR A 309 6.90 36.55 0.87
N ASN A 310 5.74 36.68 0.23
CA ASN A 310 5.04 37.95 0.08
C ASN A 310 4.01 38.23 1.19
N GLY A 311 3.98 37.41 2.23
CA GLY A 311 3.14 37.63 3.40
C GLY A 311 3.80 38.54 4.45
N PRO A 312 3.06 38.91 5.51
CA PRO A 312 3.61 39.69 6.62
C PRO A 312 4.72 38.86 7.30
N VAL A 313 5.88 39.47 7.41
CA VAL A 313 6.99 38.90 8.18
C VAL A 313 6.71 39.19 9.63
N THR A 314 6.33 38.20 10.43
CA THR A 314 6.41 38.33 11.88
C THR A 314 7.88 38.45 12.25
N PRO A 315 8.30 39.54 12.92
CA PRO A 315 9.64 39.57 13.51
C PRO A 315 9.79 38.29 14.35
N PRO A 316 10.94 37.61 14.31
CA PRO A 316 11.15 36.50 15.22
C PRO A 316 10.76 36.97 16.62
N ALA A 317 9.88 36.20 17.29
CA ALA A 317 9.45 36.51 18.64
C ALA A 317 10.69 36.92 19.42
N PRO A 318 10.69 38.09 20.11
CA PRO A 318 11.89 38.55 20.80
C PRO A 318 12.39 37.38 21.63
N GLN A 319 13.56 36.87 21.28
CA GLN A 319 14.19 35.86 22.11
C GLN A 319 14.12 36.39 23.52
N PRO A 320 13.57 35.67 24.50
CA PRO A 320 13.50 36.13 25.85
C PRO A 320 14.91 36.61 26.17
N ALA A 321 15.02 37.91 26.47
CA ALA A 321 16.30 38.57 26.71
C ALA A 321 17.12 37.63 27.61
N PRO A 322 18.37 37.29 27.27
CA PRO A 322 19.13 36.34 28.05
C PRO A 322 19.04 36.82 29.49
N ALA A 323 18.43 36.05 30.34
CA ALA A 323 18.26 36.37 31.76
C ALA A 323 19.65 36.78 32.25
N PRO A 324 19.78 37.92 32.99
CA PRO A 324 21.09 38.46 33.36
C PRO A 324 21.89 37.31 33.97
N ALA A 325 23.05 37.05 33.37
CA ALA A 325 23.89 35.91 33.71
C ALA A 325 24.16 35.94 35.22
N ARG A 326 23.37 35.16 35.96
CA ARG A 326 23.66 34.86 37.36
C ARG A 326 25.01 34.19 37.34
N LYS A 327 26.06 34.94 37.70
CA LYS A 327 27.43 34.46 37.90
C LYS A 327 27.33 33.25 38.84
N LYS A 328 27.11 32.04 38.30
CA LYS A 328 27.29 30.80 39.04
C LYS A 328 28.77 30.72 39.36
N LYS A 329 29.11 31.01 40.62
CA LYS A 329 30.45 30.76 41.18
C LYS A 329 30.78 29.31 40.89
N HIS A 330 31.73 29.06 39.99
CA HIS A 330 32.32 27.77 39.69
C HIS A 330 33.09 27.23 40.90
N LYS A 331 32.39 26.82 41.97
CA LYS A 331 33.03 26.10 43.08
C LYS A 331 33.08 24.60 42.91
N ASN A 332 32.30 24.03 41.97
CA ASN A 332 32.17 22.57 41.87
C ASN A 332 32.94 21.93 40.71
N LEU A 333 33.58 22.71 39.82
CA LEU A 333 34.30 22.14 38.67
C LEU A 333 35.50 21.28 39.11
N LYS A 334 36.16 21.67 40.23
CA LYS A 334 37.27 20.88 40.79
C LYS A 334 36.82 19.51 41.31
N TYR A 335 35.65 19.41 41.91
CA TYR A 335 35.13 18.14 42.41
C TYR A 335 34.65 17.21 41.29
N ILE A 336 34.12 17.75 40.19
CA ILE A 336 33.73 16.98 38.99
C ILE A 336 35.00 16.45 38.31
N LEU A 337 36.06 17.24 38.19
CA LEU A 337 37.34 16.81 37.62
C LEU A 337 38.01 15.72 38.46
N ILE A 338 38.01 15.89 39.79
CA ILE A 338 38.56 14.92 40.73
C ILE A 338 37.73 13.59 40.67
N GLY A 339 36.40 13.67 40.61
CA GLY A 339 35.53 12.53 40.47
C GLY A 339 35.77 11.75 39.18
N ALA A 340 35.98 12.44 38.03
CA ALA A 340 36.29 11.83 36.75
C ALA A 340 37.66 11.11 36.76
N ILE A 341 38.68 11.71 37.40
CA ILE A 341 40.03 11.12 37.51
C ILE A 341 40.00 9.88 38.42
N VAL A 342 39.34 9.99 39.59
CA VAL A 342 39.23 8.84 40.51
C VAL A 342 38.41 7.72 39.93
N GLY A 343 37.29 8.04 39.25
CA GLY A 343 36.47 7.05 38.54
C GLY A 343 37.23 6.35 37.40
N GLY A 344 38.01 7.12 36.64
CA GLY A 344 38.85 6.55 35.56
C GLY A 344 39.95 5.61 36.07
N LEU A 345 40.62 5.98 37.17
CA LEU A 345 41.64 5.13 37.80
C LEU A 345 41.04 3.85 38.39
N LEU A 346 39.84 3.91 38.98
CA LEU A 346 39.15 2.76 39.50
C LEU A 346 38.74 1.78 38.37
N LEU A 347 38.28 2.30 37.26
CA LEU A 347 37.95 1.50 36.07
C LEU A 347 39.19 0.81 35.49
N VAL A 348 40.33 1.50 35.42
CA VAL A 348 41.61 0.91 34.96
C VAL A 348 42.07 -0.21 35.94
N ALA A 349 41.94 0.00 37.24
CA ALA A 349 42.29 -1.02 38.24
C ALA A 349 41.40 -2.25 38.12
N VAL A 350 40.08 -2.10 37.89
CA VAL A 350 39.16 -3.21 37.68
C VAL A 350 39.51 -3.98 36.39
N VAL A 351 39.78 -3.30 35.30
CA VAL A 351 40.18 -3.93 34.03
C VAL A 351 41.51 -4.66 34.19
N ALA A 352 42.51 -4.06 34.88
CA ALA A 352 43.77 -4.71 35.18
C ALA A 352 43.60 -5.95 36.07
N GLY A 353 42.69 -5.89 37.05
CA GLY A 353 42.32 -7.01 37.90
C GLY A 353 41.70 -8.17 37.10
N ILE A 354 40.79 -7.84 36.20
CA ILE A 354 40.15 -8.84 35.31
C ILE A 354 41.21 -9.51 34.40
N VAL A 355 42.07 -8.69 33.76
CA VAL A 355 43.15 -9.20 32.90
C VAL A 355 44.12 -10.08 33.73
N PHE A 356 44.47 -9.68 34.93
CA PHE A 356 45.32 -10.44 35.83
C PHE A 356 44.66 -11.78 36.23
N CYS A 357 43.35 -11.77 36.53
CA CYS A 357 42.59 -13.00 36.79
C CYS A 357 42.58 -13.94 35.58
N PHE A 358 42.38 -13.44 34.38
CA PHE A 358 42.44 -14.24 33.14
C PHE A 358 43.84 -14.81 32.89
N VAL A 359 44.91 -14.04 33.10
CA VAL A 359 46.29 -14.51 32.98
C VAL A 359 46.63 -15.56 34.03
N CYS A 360 46.16 -15.37 35.28
CA CYS A 360 46.37 -16.36 36.36
C CYS A 360 45.54 -17.61 36.15
N SER A 361 44.31 -17.51 35.67
CA SER A 361 43.47 -18.69 35.32
C SER A 361 44.08 -19.48 34.15
N GLY A 362 44.57 -18.79 33.11
CA GLY A 362 45.26 -19.43 31.99
C GLY A 362 46.55 -20.18 32.38
N ARG A 363 47.27 -19.71 33.43
CA ARG A 363 48.42 -20.41 33.98
C ARG A 363 48.05 -21.64 34.83
N ARG A 364 46.90 -21.64 35.48
CA ARG A 364 46.39 -22.82 36.22
C ARG A 364 45.95 -23.94 35.28
N THR A 365 45.32 -23.63 34.17
CA THR A 365 44.88 -24.62 33.17
C THR A 365 46.08 -25.27 32.46
N ARG A 366 47.17 -24.55 32.20
CA ARG A 366 48.39 -25.13 31.62
C ARG A 366 49.17 -26.04 32.62
N ARG A 367 49.04 -25.85 33.91
CA ARG A 367 49.73 -26.72 34.90
C ARG A 367 49.02 -28.05 35.12
N ASN A 368 47.71 -28.12 34.91
CA ASN A 368 46.95 -29.37 35.10
C ASN A 368 47.02 -30.29 33.84
N VAL A 369 47.33 -29.78 32.66
CA VAL A 369 47.46 -30.59 31.44
C VAL A 369 48.85 -31.29 31.34
N GLN A 370 49.83 -30.86 32.14
CA GLN A 370 51.18 -31.46 32.11
C GLN A 370 51.42 -32.57 33.14
N ARG A 371 50.42 -32.99 33.88
CA ARG A 371 50.56 -34.01 34.95
C ARG A 371 49.84 -35.33 34.71
N GLU A 372 49.21 -35.48 33.53
CA GLU A 372 48.50 -36.72 33.16
C GLU A 372 48.98 -37.25 31.80
N SER A 373 50.31 -37.51 31.72
CA SER A 373 50.88 -38.23 30.60
C SER A 373 52.10 -39.00 31.09
N GLU A 374 51.83 -40.16 31.70
CA GLU A 374 52.79 -41.28 31.73
C GLU A 374 52.06 -42.58 32.11
N ALA A 375 51.85 -43.35 31.08
CA ALA A 375 52.11 -44.76 30.82
C ALA A 375 51.18 -45.83 31.46
N PRO A 376 51.20 -47.10 30.93
CA PRO A 376 51.33 -47.56 29.55
C PRO A 376 50.27 -48.62 29.13
N ALA A 377 50.23 -48.79 27.82
CA ALA A 377 49.84 -49.93 26.98
C ALA A 377 49.22 -51.23 27.54
N SER A 378 48.15 -51.64 26.87
CA SER A 378 48.05 -52.99 26.27
C SER A 378 46.82 -53.13 25.37
N THR A 379 47.07 -53.50 24.16
CA THR A 379 46.17 -54.04 23.12
C THR A 379 45.86 -55.52 23.38
N PRO A 380 45.08 -56.28 22.55
CA PRO A 380 43.98 -55.98 21.62
C PRO A 380 42.80 -57.00 21.70
N SER A 381 41.73 -56.83 20.98
CA SER A 381 41.14 -57.86 20.09
C SER A 381 39.63 -57.68 19.85
N ARG A 382 39.29 -57.49 18.67
CA ARG A 382 38.58 -58.29 17.64
C ARG A 382 37.05 -58.22 17.61
N VAL A 383 36.60 -57.75 16.48
CA VAL A 383 35.29 -57.81 15.78
C VAL A 383 34.75 -59.26 15.74
N PRO A 384 33.46 -59.55 15.55
CA PRO A 384 32.86 -59.39 14.21
C PRO A 384 31.41 -58.89 14.13
N ALA A 385 31.13 -58.54 12.90
CA ALA A 385 29.89 -58.07 12.31
C ALA A 385 28.79 -59.14 12.23
N THR A 386 27.56 -58.67 12.10
CA THR A 386 26.55 -59.10 11.07
C THR A 386 25.33 -58.21 11.19
N SER A 387 25.07 -57.51 10.17
CA SER A 387 24.13 -57.57 9.06
C SER A 387 22.69 -57.19 9.33
N ALA A 388 22.32 -56.16 8.58
CA ALA A 388 21.12 -55.98 7.72
C ALA A 388 19.78 -55.66 8.36
N ALA A 389 19.22 -54.51 8.04
CA ALA A 389 18.12 -54.26 7.10
C ALA A 389 17.43 -52.95 7.37
N ALA A 390 17.52 -52.13 6.37
CA ALA A 390 16.50 -51.27 5.74
C ALA A 390 15.38 -50.64 6.57
N ALA A 391 15.32 -49.35 6.45
CA ALA A 391 14.23 -48.54 5.93
C ALA A 391 13.87 -47.32 6.78
N ALA A 392 13.67 -46.25 6.03
CA ALA A 392 12.90 -45.04 6.29
C ALA A 392 13.59 -43.92 7.08
N GLY A 393 13.89 -42.89 6.28
CA GLY A 393 14.33 -41.59 6.72
C GLY A 393 13.30 -40.90 7.62
N GLY A 394 13.80 -40.52 8.75
CA GLY A 394 13.18 -39.53 9.61
C GLY A 394 14.20 -38.44 9.82
N THR A 395 13.94 -37.28 9.23
CA THR A 395 14.65 -36.04 9.53
C THR A 395 14.54 -35.75 11.02
N PRO A 396 15.58 -35.35 11.73
CA PRO A 396 15.47 -35.01 13.15
C PRO A 396 14.56 -33.77 13.28
N PRO A 397 13.71 -33.68 14.32
CA PRO A 397 12.87 -32.50 14.55
C PRO A 397 13.80 -31.30 14.79
N SER A 398 13.58 -30.27 13.99
CA SER A 398 14.34 -29.03 14.06
C SER A 398 14.30 -28.45 15.48
N ALA A 399 15.39 -27.88 15.93
CA ALA A 399 15.56 -27.24 17.24
C ALA A 399 14.54 -26.09 17.54
N LEU A 400 13.71 -25.70 16.57
CA LEU A 400 12.62 -24.75 16.71
C LEU A 400 11.49 -25.25 17.64
N SER A 401 11.22 -26.56 17.66
CA SER A 401 10.09 -27.12 18.42
C SER A 401 10.26 -27.05 19.95
N ALA A 402 11.48 -27.01 20.46
CA ALA A 402 11.74 -26.99 21.89
C ALA A 402 11.63 -25.60 22.55
N ASN A 403 11.81 -24.51 21.77
CA ASN A 403 11.74 -23.14 22.29
C ASN A 403 10.33 -22.53 22.19
N THR A 404 9.51 -22.97 21.25
CA THR A 404 8.16 -22.43 21.01
C THR A 404 7.15 -22.84 22.10
N ALA A 405 7.33 -24.00 22.74
CA ALA A 405 6.49 -24.46 23.83
C ALA A 405 6.63 -23.65 25.14
N LYS A 406 7.58 -22.71 25.21
CA LYS A 406 7.82 -21.86 26.41
C LYS A 406 7.27 -20.45 26.28
N VAL A 407 6.54 -20.13 25.18
CA VAL A 407 6.07 -18.78 24.88
C VAL A 407 4.61 -18.63 25.29
N GLY A 408 4.35 -17.75 26.26
CA GLY A 408 3.03 -17.55 26.85
C GLY A 408 2.57 -18.70 27.74
N ASP A 409 1.32 -18.65 28.19
CA ASP A 409 0.72 -19.65 29.04
C ASP A 409 0.26 -20.87 28.22
N SER A 410 0.41 -22.08 28.79
CA SER A 410 -0.18 -23.28 28.20
C SER A 410 -1.61 -23.43 28.73
N PHE A 411 -2.60 -23.44 27.82
CA PHE A 411 -4.01 -23.65 28.15
C PHE A 411 -4.43 -25.08 27.83
N ALA A 412 -5.23 -25.70 28.72
CA ALA A 412 -5.89 -26.94 28.39
C ALA A 412 -7.00 -26.72 27.35
N TYR A 413 -7.15 -27.64 26.40
CA TYR A 413 -8.15 -27.53 25.32
C TYR A 413 -9.56 -27.33 25.87
N ASP A 414 -9.96 -28.09 26.91
CA ASP A 414 -11.27 -28.00 27.54
C ASP A 414 -11.56 -26.60 28.11
N HIS A 415 -10.55 -25.92 28.66
CA HIS A 415 -10.70 -24.56 29.15
C HIS A 415 -11.03 -23.58 28.00
N LEU A 416 -10.38 -23.75 26.85
CA LEU A 416 -10.63 -22.91 25.67
C LEU A 416 -11.96 -23.26 24.98
N ALA A 417 -12.33 -24.52 24.94
CA ALA A 417 -13.63 -24.95 24.46
C ALA A 417 -14.76 -24.36 25.32
N ASN A 418 -14.63 -24.44 26.65
CA ASN A 418 -15.59 -23.84 27.57
C ASN A 418 -15.65 -22.29 27.41
N ALA A 419 -14.50 -21.63 27.29
CA ALA A 419 -14.43 -20.16 27.08
C ALA A 419 -15.11 -19.69 25.80
N THR A 420 -15.17 -20.55 24.77
CA THR A 420 -15.74 -20.25 23.44
C THR A 420 -17.07 -20.97 23.17
N SER A 421 -17.73 -21.53 24.21
CA SER A 421 -18.98 -22.30 24.07
C SER A 421 -18.84 -23.46 23.07
N GLY A 422 -17.75 -24.22 23.14
CA GLY A 422 -17.46 -25.33 22.24
C GLY A 422 -17.04 -24.92 20.82
N PHE A 423 -16.49 -23.73 20.66
CA PHE A 423 -16.21 -23.12 19.34
C PHE A 423 -17.48 -22.99 18.49
N GLY A 424 -18.60 -22.61 19.12
CA GLY A 424 -19.90 -22.43 18.48
C GLY A 424 -19.92 -21.25 17.51
N GLU A 425 -20.82 -21.33 16.51
CA GLU A 425 -20.96 -20.26 15.48
C GLU A 425 -21.33 -18.90 16.09
N GLU A 426 -22.04 -18.87 17.21
CA GLU A 426 -22.40 -17.65 17.92
C GLU A 426 -21.18 -16.92 18.53
N ARG A 427 -20.06 -17.61 18.69
CA ARG A 427 -18.80 -17.06 19.18
C ARG A 427 -17.80 -16.78 18.06
N LEU A 428 -18.12 -17.17 16.83
CA LEU A 428 -17.26 -16.98 15.68
C LEU A 428 -17.19 -15.50 15.30
N ILE A 429 -15.97 -14.92 15.33
CA ILE A 429 -15.71 -13.56 14.87
C ILE A 429 -15.50 -13.55 13.36
N LYS A 430 -14.69 -14.49 12.84
CA LYS A 430 -14.30 -14.52 11.43
C LYS A 430 -13.68 -15.85 11.04
N HIS A 431 -14.03 -16.34 9.84
CA HIS A 431 -13.26 -17.40 9.18
C HIS A 431 -11.99 -16.80 8.55
N GLY A 432 -10.83 -17.33 8.88
CA GLY A 432 -9.53 -16.90 8.38
C GLY A 432 -8.82 -17.96 7.55
N HIS A 433 -7.98 -17.55 6.61
CA HIS A 433 -7.16 -18.47 5.83
C HIS A 433 -6.08 -19.19 6.66
N SER A 434 -5.76 -18.66 7.83
CA SER A 434 -4.79 -19.23 8.78
C SER A 434 -5.42 -19.78 10.05
N GLY A 435 -6.75 -19.92 10.09
CA GLY A 435 -7.53 -20.41 11.23
C GLY A 435 -8.72 -19.53 11.54
N ASP A 436 -9.70 -20.08 12.23
CA ASP A 436 -10.94 -19.42 12.62
C ASP A 436 -10.76 -18.69 13.95
N LEU A 437 -11.32 -17.48 14.06
CA LEU A 437 -11.23 -16.63 15.24
C LEU A 437 -12.53 -16.67 16.02
N TYR A 438 -12.47 -17.00 17.31
CA TYR A 438 -13.60 -17.06 18.23
C TYR A 438 -13.45 -16.06 19.37
N HIS A 439 -14.53 -15.43 19.76
CA HIS A 439 -14.60 -14.65 20.98
C HIS A 439 -14.77 -15.59 22.18
N GLY A 440 -13.95 -15.43 23.20
CA GLY A 440 -14.03 -16.22 24.43
C GLY A 440 -13.92 -15.36 25.68
N VAL A 441 -14.32 -15.95 26.80
CA VAL A 441 -14.12 -15.37 28.13
C VAL A 441 -13.52 -16.45 29.01
N LEU A 442 -12.30 -16.21 29.53
CA LEU A 442 -11.62 -17.13 30.44
C LEU A 442 -12.29 -17.14 31.80
N GLN A 443 -11.96 -18.11 32.64
CA GLN A 443 -12.53 -18.30 33.99
C GLN A 443 -12.29 -17.10 34.93
N ASP A 444 -11.21 -16.35 34.70
CA ASP A 444 -10.88 -15.12 35.42
C ASP A 444 -11.63 -13.89 34.95
N GLY A 445 -12.53 -14.04 33.95
CA GLY A 445 -13.27 -12.96 33.33
C GLY A 445 -12.52 -12.23 32.21
N THR A 446 -11.31 -12.66 31.86
CA THR A 446 -10.53 -12.05 30.76
C THR A 446 -11.17 -12.34 29.41
N ALA A 447 -11.53 -11.29 28.67
CA ALA A 447 -12.00 -11.43 27.28
C ALA A 447 -10.82 -11.74 26.35
N VAL A 448 -10.98 -12.78 25.52
CA VAL A 448 -9.93 -13.29 24.63
C VAL A 448 -10.44 -13.51 23.21
N VAL A 449 -9.51 -13.54 22.27
CA VAL A 449 -9.70 -14.08 20.93
C VAL A 449 -8.94 -15.39 20.84
N VAL A 450 -9.67 -16.45 20.53
CA VAL A 450 -9.12 -17.79 20.39
C VAL A 450 -9.04 -18.13 18.91
N LYS A 451 -7.83 -18.33 18.40
CA LYS A 451 -7.57 -18.71 17.01
C LYS A 451 -7.41 -20.21 16.91
N LYS A 452 -8.39 -20.88 16.32
CA LYS A 452 -8.39 -22.32 16.08
C LYS A 452 -7.83 -22.63 14.70
N ILE A 453 -6.78 -23.42 14.63
CA ILE A 453 -6.04 -23.77 13.41
C ILE A 453 -6.17 -25.27 13.19
N THR A 454 -6.90 -25.67 12.16
CA THR A 454 -7.10 -27.08 11.81
C THR A 454 -6.09 -27.47 10.72
N ALA A 455 -5.40 -28.58 10.88
CA ALA A 455 -4.33 -29.06 10.00
C ALA A 455 -4.77 -29.26 8.53
N ARG A 456 -6.09 -29.37 8.27
CA ARG A 456 -6.67 -29.53 6.92
C ARG A 456 -6.76 -28.22 6.15
N VAL A 457 -6.75 -27.06 6.81
CA VAL A 457 -7.07 -25.76 6.22
C VAL A 457 -5.83 -24.85 6.12
N ALA A 458 -4.90 -24.95 7.07
CA ALA A 458 -3.71 -24.11 7.12
C ALA A 458 -2.43 -24.88 6.75
N ARG A 459 -1.41 -24.13 6.26
CA ARG A 459 -0.05 -24.69 6.19
C ARG A 459 0.35 -25.15 7.60
N LYS A 460 0.81 -26.39 7.74
CA LYS A 460 1.21 -26.99 9.04
C LYS A 460 2.15 -26.09 9.87
N ASP A 461 2.82 -25.13 9.25
CA ASP A 461 3.84 -24.29 9.88
C ASP A 461 3.38 -22.84 10.16
N ALA A 462 2.13 -22.45 9.81
CA ALA A 462 1.68 -21.06 9.97
C ALA A 462 1.64 -20.61 11.43
N TYR A 463 1.24 -21.49 12.38
CA TYR A 463 1.23 -21.18 13.81
C TYR A 463 2.65 -21.11 14.41
N LEU A 464 3.62 -21.85 13.84
CA LEU A 464 5.02 -21.82 14.28
C LEU A 464 5.66 -20.46 14.02
N ALA A 465 5.33 -19.80 12.88
CA ALA A 465 5.82 -18.47 12.57
C ALA A 465 5.33 -17.42 13.59
N GLU A 466 4.07 -17.53 14.02
CA GLU A 466 3.53 -16.66 15.07
C GLU A 466 4.19 -16.92 16.43
N LEU A 467 4.37 -18.18 16.82
CA LEU A 467 5.05 -18.52 18.06
C LEU A 467 6.53 -18.11 18.05
N ASP A 468 7.22 -18.28 16.93
CA ASP A 468 8.61 -17.84 16.78
C ASP A 468 8.75 -16.31 16.89
N LEU A 469 7.78 -15.56 16.36
CA LEU A 469 7.74 -14.12 16.53
C LEU A 469 7.58 -13.72 18.00
N PHE A 470 6.63 -14.32 18.72
CA PHE A 470 6.40 -14.02 20.14
C PHE A 470 7.52 -14.52 21.04
N ALA A 471 8.25 -15.56 20.62
CA ALA A 471 9.46 -16.02 21.32
C ALA A 471 10.59 -14.99 21.32
N LYS A 472 10.62 -14.09 20.29
CA LYS A 472 11.61 -13.00 20.18
C LYS A 472 11.31 -11.82 21.09
N GLY A 473 10.08 -11.69 21.56
CA GLY A 473 9.65 -10.63 22.47
C GLY A 473 8.23 -10.16 22.20
N LEU A 474 7.60 -9.66 23.24
CA LEU A 474 6.28 -9.04 23.18
C LEU A 474 6.47 -7.54 22.97
N HIS A 475 5.92 -6.97 21.91
CA HIS A 475 5.96 -5.55 21.64
C HIS A 475 4.59 -4.92 21.82
N GLU A 476 4.52 -3.74 22.44
CA GLU A 476 3.24 -3.09 22.77
C GLU A 476 2.36 -2.75 21.56
N ARG A 477 2.95 -2.63 20.36
CA ARG A 477 2.22 -2.36 19.11
C ARG A 477 1.77 -3.62 18.37
N LEU A 478 2.09 -4.81 18.86
CA LEU A 478 1.54 -6.07 18.35
C LEU A 478 0.35 -6.52 19.18
N VAL A 479 -0.50 -7.37 18.58
CA VAL A 479 -1.62 -7.98 19.30
C VAL A 479 -1.11 -8.73 20.53
N PRO A 480 -1.69 -8.50 21.75
CA PRO A 480 -1.19 -9.11 22.95
C PRO A 480 -1.45 -10.63 22.97
N PHE A 481 -0.38 -11.38 22.82
CA PHE A 481 -0.41 -12.84 22.90
C PHE A 481 -0.46 -13.29 24.36
N LEU A 482 -1.36 -14.21 24.69
CA LEU A 482 -1.52 -14.75 26.05
C LEU A 482 -0.94 -16.16 26.18
N GLY A 483 -1.12 -17.00 25.15
CA GLY A 483 -0.63 -18.36 25.19
C GLY A 483 -1.23 -19.26 24.13
N HIS A 484 -1.10 -20.57 24.34
CA HIS A 484 -1.43 -21.56 23.33
C HIS A 484 -1.94 -22.87 23.93
N CYS A 485 -2.59 -23.69 23.08
CA CYS A 485 -2.81 -25.13 23.33
C CYS A 485 -2.32 -25.90 22.10
N LEU A 486 -1.30 -26.75 22.28
CA LEU A 486 -0.64 -27.47 21.18
C LEU A 486 -0.72 -29.00 21.39
N ASP A 487 -1.51 -29.47 22.34
CA ASP A 487 -1.56 -30.88 22.74
C ASP A 487 -2.22 -31.78 21.69
N ASP A 488 -3.15 -31.25 20.90
CA ASP A 488 -3.83 -31.99 19.84
C ASP A 488 -3.01 -31.95 18.55
N GLU A 489 -2.86 -33.08 17.83
CA GLU A 489 -2.11 -33.17 16.59
C GLU A 489 -2.86 -32.54 15.41
N GLU A 490 -4.20 -32.57 15.40
CA GLU A 490 -5.04 -32.07 14.31
C GLU A 490 -5.44 -30.60 14.50
N GLU A 491 -5.50 -30.11 15.74
CA GLU A 491 -5.95 -28.76 16.08
C GLU A 491 -4.93 -28.02 16.93
N LYS A 492 -4.48 -26.87 16.49
CA LYS A 492 -3.63 -25.96 17.26
C LYS A 492 -4.41 -24.71 17.61
N VAL A 493 -4.23 -24.21 18.82
CA VAL A 493 -4.98 -23.06 19.32
C VAL A 493 -4.03 -22.01 19.85
N LEU A 494 -4.21 -20.76 19.39
CA LEU A 494 -3.50 -19.58 19.87
C LEU A 494 -4.48 -18.64 20.56
N VAL A 495 -4.06 -18.04 21.68
CA VAL A 495 -4.91 -17.19 22.53
C VAL A 495 -4.35 -15.79 22.61
N TYR A 496 -5.18 -14.82 22.26
CA TYR A 496 -4.85 -13.38 22.27
C TYR A 496 -5.82 -12.64 23.19
N ARG A 497 -5.39 -11.53 23.75
CA ARG A 497 -6.31 -10.63 24.46
C ARG A 497 -7.28 -9.98 23.49
N PHE A 498 -8.54 -9.91 23.84
CA PHE A 498 -9.55 -9.22 23.04
C PHE A 498 -9.29 -7.71 23.01
N VAL A 499 -9.36 -7.10 21.82
CA VAL A 499 -9.14 -5.67 21.60
C VAL A 499 -10.48 -4.99 21.30
N ARG A 500 -10.93 -4.09 22.20
CA ARG A 500 -12.34 -3.66 22.28
C ARG A 500 -12.86 -2.87 21.11
N ASN A 501 -12.07 -1.96 20.51
CA ASN A 501 -12.53 -1.10 19.43
C ASN A 501 -12.49 -1.78 18.05
N GLY A 502 -12.18 -3.09 18.00
CA GLY A 502 -12.17 -3.87 16.76
C GLY A 502 -11.05 -3.45 15.80
N ASP A 503 -11.27 -3.65 14.52
CA ASP A 503 -10.30 -3.35 13.47
C ASP A 503 -10.56 -1.97 12.81
N LEU A 504 -9.50 -1.42 12.24
CA LEU A 504 -9.53 -0.12 11.56
C LEU A 504 -10.47 -0.10 10.34
N SER A 505 -10.64 -1.22 9.63
CA SER A 505 -11.55 -1.30 8.49
C SER A 505 -13.00 -1.06 8.95
N SER A 506 -13.39 -1.74 10.02
CA SER A 506 -14.71 -1.56 10.64
C SER A 506 -14.91 -0.14 11.16
N ALA A 507 -13.86 0.43 11.79
CA ALA A 507 -13.91 1.80 12.32
C ALA A 507 -14.02 2.88 11.22
N LEU A 508 -13.43 2.65 10.04
CA LEU A 508 -13.49 3.57 8.90
C LEU A 508 -14.81 3.52 8.13
N HIS A 509 -15.47 2.35 8.09
CA HIS A 509 -16.68 2.14 7.29
C HIS A 509 -17.99 2.17 8.08
N ARG A 510 -17.91 2.35 9.39
CA ARG A 510 -19.10 2.44 10.24
C ARG A 510 -19.85 3.74 9.92
N LYS A 511 -21.02 3.61 9.29
CA LYS A 511 -21.98 4.71 9.16
C LYS A 511 -22.51 5.02 10.56
N SER A 512 -22.41 6.28 10.96
CA SER A 512 -23.02 6.79 12.20
C SER A 512 -24.53 6.52 12.18
N ARG A 513 -24.96 5.47 12.85
CA ARG A 513 -26.35 5.34 13.31
C ARG A 513 -26.44 6.07 14.65
N GLU A 514 -27.43 6.93 14.77
CA GLU A 514 -27.64 7.87 15.88
C GLU A 514 -27.95 7.23 17.26
N GLU A 515 -27.76 5.91 17.43
CA GLU A 515 -28.20 5.20 18.64
C GLU A 515 -27.06 4.56 19.47
N ASP A 516 -25.78 4.78 19.12
CA ASP A 516 -24.65 4.25 19.90
C ASP A 516 -23.85 5.42 20.51
N GLU A 517 -24.27 5.90 21.68
CA GLU A 517 -23.66 7.02 22.43
C GLU A 517 -22.21 6.77 22.90
N GLY A 518 -21.58 5.66 22.55
CA GLY A 518 -20.28 5.24 23.12
C GLY A 518 -19.07 5.32 22.21
N MET A 519 -19.22 5.49 20.88
CA MET A 519 -18.06 5.34 19.98
C MET A 519 -17.86 6.54 19.04
N GLN A 520 -16.91 7.40 19.41
CA GLN A 520 -16.53 8.59 18.65
C GLN A 520 -15.96 8.24 17.26
N SER A 521 -16.33 9.02 16.23
CA SER A 521 -15.74 8.95 14.91
C SER A 521 -14.22 9.18 14.96
N LEU A 522 -13.48 8.55 14.04
CA LEU A 522 -12.01 8.74 13.92
C LEU A 522 -11.74 10.16 13.40
N ASP A 523 -11.46 11.08 14.31
CA ASP A 523 -10.96 12.42 13.99
C ASP A 523 -9.52 12.37 13.41
N TRP A 524 -9.04 13.51 12.94
CA TRP A 524 -7.70 13.61 12.34
C TRP A 524 -6.58 13.18 13.31
N ILE A 525 -6.68 13.54 14.59
CA ILE A 525 -5.66 13.22 15.59
C ILE A 525 -5.60 11.72 15.82
N LYS A 526 -6.76 11.05 15.94
CA LYS A 526 -6.84 9.59 16.06
C LYS A 526 -6.29 8.88 14.81
N ARG A 527 -6.60 9.39 13.61
CA ARG A 527 -6.06 8.83 12.36
C ARG A 527 -4.53 8.94 12.29
N LEU A 528 -3.97 10.07 12.70
CA LEU A 528 -2.53 10.27 12.77
C LEU A 528 -1.89 9.34 13.80
N LYS A 529 -2.49 9.24 15.00
CA LYS A 529 -2.05 8.31 16.05
C LYS A 529 -2.02 6.86 15.56
N ILE A 530 -3.07 6.45 14.84
CA ILE A 530 -3.16 5.10 14.27
C ILE A 530 -2.05 4.89 13.22
N ALA A 531 -1.85 5.83 12.31
CA ALA A 531 -0.79 5.73 11.29
C ALA A 531 0.60 5.63 11.92
N THR A 532 0.89 6.43 12.94
CA THR A 532 2.14 6.39 13.69
C THR A 532 2.31 5.03 14.39
N GLY A 533 1.27 4.54 15.08
CA GLY A 533 1.33 3.24 15.76
C GLY A 533 1.56 2.05 14.82
N VAL A 534 1.00 2.09 13.60
CA VAL A 534 1.30 1.06 12.57
C VAL A 534 2.77 1.16 12.13
N ALA A 535 3.28 2.38 11.93
CA ALA A 535 4.69 2.57 11.57
C ALA A 535 5.65 2.08 12.67
N GLU A 536 5.32 2.31 13.95
CA GLU A 536 6.09 1.80 15.10
C GLU A 536 6.08 0.26 15.16
N ALA A 537 4.92 -0.38 14.93
CA ALA A 537 4.83 -1.84 14.86
C ALA A 537 5.72 -2.43 13.75
N LEU A 538 5.72 -1.79 12.58
CA LEU A 538 6.56 -2.21 11.44
C LEU A 538 8.05 -1.94 11.68
N CYS A 539 8.38 -0.82 12.35
CA CYS A 539 9.75 -0.49 12.75
C CYS A 539 10.31 -1.58 13.69
N TYR A 540 9.54 -2.00 14.68
CA TYR A 540 9.91 -3.12 15.54
C TYR A 540 10.21 -4.40 14.75
N LEU A 541 9.31 -4.80 13.84
CA LEU A 541 9.50 -6.02 13.04
C LEU A 541 10.75 -5.93 12.16
N HIS A 542 10.98 -4.78 11.49
CA HIS A 542 12.04 -4.63 10.50
C HIS A 542 13.41 -4.36 11.09
N HIS A 543 13.50 -3.75 12.27
CA HIS A 543 14.77 -3.24 12.80
C HIS A 543 15.13 -3.75 14.20
N GLU A 544 14.16 -4.16 15.01
CA GLU A 544 14.41 -4.60 16.37
C GLU A 544 14.37 -6.13 16.51
N CYS A 545 13.62 -6.82 15.65
CA CYS A 545 13.64 -8.29 15.61
C CYS A 545 14.97 -8.80 15.04
N THR A 546 15.45 -9.93 15.59
CA THR A 546 16.63 -10.64 15.09
C THR A 546 16.28 -12.10 14.77
N PRO A 547 16.30 -12.54 13.49
CA PRO A 547 16.53 -11.71 12.31
C PRO A 547 15.37 -10.71 12.05
N PRO A 548 15.58 -9.65 11.22
CA PRO A 548 14.51 -8.75 10.81
C PRO A 548 13.33 -9.51 10.21
N MET A 549 12.11 -9.08 10.54
CA MET A 549 10.87 -9.77 10.14
C MET A 549 10.05 -8.89 9.19
N VAL A 550 9.35 -9.50 8.24
CA VAL A 550 8.44 -8.82 7.31
C VAL A 550 7.01 -9.29 7.55
N HIS A 551 6.07 -8.36 7.71
CA HIS A 551 4.68 -8.67 8.06
C HIS A 551 3.86 -9.32 6.93
N ARG A 552 4.05 -8.89 5.70
CA ARG A 552 3.39 -9.37 4.44
C ARG A 552 1.88 -9.15 4.31
N ASP A 553 1.13 -8.89 5.39
CA ASP A 553 -0.34 -8.72 5.34
C ASP A 553 -0.79 -7.49 6.15
N VAL A 554 -0.23 -6.30 5.84
CA VAL A 554 -0.67 -5.05 6.47
C VAL A 554 -1.87 -4.47 5.72
N GLN A 555 -3.04 -4.55 6.32
CA GLN A 555 -4.30 -4.00 5.81
C GLN A 555 -5.13 -3.42 6.95
N ALA A 556 -6.17 -2.65 6.64
CA ALA A 556 -7.00 -2.02 7.67
C ALA A 556 -7.65 -3.03 8.64
N SER A 557 -7.95 -4.24 8.18
CA SER A 557 -8.49 -5.32 9.01
C SER A 557 -7.45 -6.04 9.88
N SER A 558 -6.15 -5.83 9.65
CA SER A 558 -5.08 -6.34 10.52
C SER A 558 -4.63 -5.34 11.58
N VAL A 559 -5.12 -4.09 11.52
CA VAL A 559 -4.86 -3.04 12.50
C VAL A 559 -5.99 -3.01 13.52
N LEU A 560 -5.75 -3.52 14.73
CA LEU A 560 -6.71 -3.49 15.83
C LEU A 560 -6.52 -2.23 16.67
N LEU A 561 -7.61 -1.75 17.28
CA LEU A 561 -7.65 -0.51 18.05
C LEU A 561 -8.06 -0.82 19.49
N ASP A 562 -7.21 -0.47 20.46
CA ASP A 562 -7.54 -0.63 21.87
C ASP A 562 -8.45 0.51 22.40
N ASP A 563 -8.77 0.50 23.68
CA ASP A 563 -9.68 1.45 24.33
C ASP A 563 -9.24 2.92 24.16
N LYS A 564 -7.94 3.15 23.95
CA LYS A 564 -7.33 4.47 23.76
C LYS A 564 -7.05 4.79 22.29
N PHE A 565 -7.53 3.96 21.36
CA PHE A 565 -7.19 3.99 19.94
C PHE A 565 -5.68 3.81 19.67
N ASP A 566 -4.97 3.13 20.57
CA ASP A 566 -3.62 2.67 20.30
C ASP A 566 -3.65 1.43 19.40
N VAL A 567 -2.68 1.35 18.49
CA VAL A 567 -2.58 0.27 17.51
C VAL A 567 -2.07 -1.01 18.14
N ARG A 568 -2.72 -2.11 17.76
CA ARG A 568 -2.28 -3.50 18.00
C ARG A 568 -2.27 -4.22 16.65
N LEU A 569 -1.11 -4.38 16.03
CA LEU A 569 -0.99 -5.02 14.72
C LEU A 569 -1.19 -6.53 14.87
N GLY A 570 -2.16 -7.07 14.15
CA GLY A 570 -2.53 -8.50 14.10
C GLY A 570 -2.24 -9.12 12.73
N SER A 571 -2.88 -10.25 12.42
CA SER A 571 -2.64 -11.04 11.18
C SER A 571 -1.18 -11.49 11.03
N LEU A 572 -0.59 -12.02 12.08
CA LEU A 572 0.84 -12.32 12.15
C LEU A 572 1.24 -13.66 11.52
N SER A 573 0.32 -14.43 10.95
CA SER A 573 0.57 -15.77 10.37
C SER A 573 1.44 -15.76 9.11
N GLU A 574 1.54 -14.63 8.42
CA GLU A 574 2.37 -14.47 7.22
C GLU A 574 3.71 -13.77 7.52
N VAL A 575 3.96 -13.45 8.80
CA VAL A 575 5.23 -12.86 9.22
C VAL A 575 6.36 -13.86 9.00
N CYS A 576 7.42 -13.42 8.36
CA CYS A 576 8.58 -14.27 8.08
C CYS A 576 9.88 -13.48 8.20
N PRO A 577 11.01 -14.17 8.48
CA PRO A 577 12.32 -13.54 8.42
C PRO A 577 12.56 -12.89 7.05
N GLN A 578 13.21 -11.75 7.05
CA GLN A 578 13.72 -11.15 5.83
C GLN A 578 14.86 -12.02 5.31
N GLU A 579 14.65 -12.72 4.18
CA GLU A 579 15.67 -13.56 3.57
C GLU A 579 16.89 -12.71 3.21
N GLY A 580 18.05 -13.03 3.82
CA GLY A 580 19.31 -12.35 3.55
C GLY A 580 19.83 -12.66 2.15
N GLU A 581 20.54 -11.70 1.54
CA GLU A 581 21.28 -11.64 0.29
C GLU A 581 20.52 -11.35 -1.01
N GLY A 582 19.31 -11.86 -1.25
CA GLY A 582 18.56 -11.54 -2.47
C GLY A 582 18.00 -10.11 -2.49
N HIS A 583 17.59 -9.58 -1.32
CA HIS A 583 16.95 -8.26 -1.20
C HIS A 583 17.95 -7.13 -0.90
N GLN A 584 19.07 -7.40 -0.21
CA GLN A 584 20.13 -6.40 -0.01
C GLN A 584 20.74 -5.95 -1.35
N ASN A 585 20.82 -6.85 -2.34
CA ASN A 585 21.32 -6.49 -3.68
C ASN A 585 20.39 -5.55 -4.45
N VAL A 586 19.08 -5.54 -4.19
CA VAL A 586 18.13 -4.63 -4.86
C VAL A 586 18.17 -3.25 -4.20
N ILE A 587 18.15 -3.19 -2.86
CA ILE A 587 18.22 -1.91 -2.13
C ILE A 587 19.60 -1.26 -2.26
N THR A 588 20.69 -2.05 -2.20
CA THR A 588 22.06 -1.53 -2.37
C THR A 588 22.35 -1.14 -3.83
N LYS A 589 21.73 -1.79 -4.81
CA LYS A 589 21.78 -1.33 -6.21
C LYS A 589 20.99 -0.04 -6.40
N LEU A 590 19.82 0.12 -5.79
CA LEU A 590 19.05 1.37 -5.85
C LEU A 590 19.78 2.55 -5.18
N LEU A 591 20.50 2.30 -4.07
CA LEU A 591 21.28 3.34 -3.39
C LEU A 591 22.64 3.64 -4.08
N ARG A 592 23.18 2.75 -4.92
CA ARG A 592 24.41 3.00 -5.72
C ARG A 592 24.17 3.78 -7.01
N PHE A 593 22.93 4.00 -7.43
CA PHE A 593 22.59 4.84 -8.58
C PHE A 593 22.27 6.30 -8.21
N SER A 594 22.38 6.69 -6.92
CA SER A 594 22.17 8.05 -6.45
C SER A 594 23.45 8.68 -5.84
N SER A 595 24.63 8.30 -6.33
CA SER A 595 25.89 9.00 -6.05
C SER A 595 26.62 9.32 -7.35
#